data_cc1ee0249bd4536b3845bbb6b8147c33
#
_entry.id   cc1ee0249bd4536b3845bbb6b8147c33
#
_cell.length_a   1.000
_cell.length_b   1.000
_cell.length_c   1.000
_cell.angle_alpha   90.00
_cell.angle_beta   90.00
_cell.angle_gamma   90.00
#
_symmetry.space_group_name_H-M   'P 1'
#
loop_
_entity.id
_entity.type
_entity.pdbx_description
1 polymer ?
#
loop_
_entity_poly.entity_id
_entity_poly.type
_entity_poly.pdbx_seq_one_letter_code
_entity_poly.pdbx_strand_id
1 'polypeptide(L)' 'VGTVVVAETSCPKGQVLLSGGAEVSAPGLADRNVLLRSSFPISATTWQAVGMVIKPLAQGDKMTMRPFVMCGTA' A
#
# COMPACT_ATOMS: atom_id res chain seq x y z
N VAL A 1 14.45 8.73 -4.75
CA VAL A 1 13.69 8.86 -5.99
C VAL A 1 13.69 7.53 -6.71
N GLY A 2 12.52 7.09 -7.13
CA GLY A 2 12.39 5.80 -7.81
C GLY A 2 12.34 4.60 -6.87
N THR A 3 12.49 4.79 -5.57
CA THR A 3 12.36 3.70 -4.60
C THR A 3 10.91 3.24 -4.57
N VAL A 4 10.73 1.92 -4.65
CA VAL A 4 9.41 1.30 -4.68
C VAL A 4 9.26 0.41 -3.45
N VAL A 5 8.12 0.51 -2.79
CA VAL A 5 7.78 -0.34 -1.66
C VAL A 5 6.52 -1.12 -1.98
N VAL A 6 6.57 -2.43 -1.78
CA VAL A 6 5.44 -3.33 -2.00
C VAL A 6 4.89 -3.75 -0.65
N ALA A 7 3.59 -3.61 -0.47
CA ALA A 7 2.91 -4.04 0.74
C ALA A 7 1.74 -4.94 0.37
N GLU A 8 1.50 -5.97 1.17
CA GLU A 8 0.42 -6.92 0.94
C GLU A 8 -0.35 -7.15 2.22
N THR A 9 -1.64 -7.44 2.07
CA THR A 9 -2.46 -7.87 3.19
C THR A 9 -3.47 -8.89 2.67
N SER A 10 -3.82 -9.85 3.52
CA SER A 10 -4.65 -10.99 3.13
C SER A 10 -5.84 -11.13 4.05
N CYS A 11 -6.87 -11.77 3.53
CA CYS A 11 -8.04 -12.14 4.32
C CYS A 11 -7.74 -13.33 5.24
N PRO A 12 -8.43 -13.42 6.38
CA PRO A 12 -8.31 -14.59 7.25
C PRO A 12 -8.74 -15.86 6.52
N LYS A 13 -8.28 -17.00 7.02
CA LYS A 13 -8.66 -18.30 6.49
C LYS A 13 -10.18 -18.43 6.44
N GLY A 14 -10.71 -18.92 5.33
CA GLY A 14 -12.15 -19.12 5.16
C GLY A 14 -12.89 -17.92 4.63
N GLN A 15 -12.19 -16.81 4.38
CA GLN A 15 -12.78 -15.61 3.80
C GLN A 15 -12.16 -15.28 2.46
N VAL A 16 -12.89 -14.51 1.67
CA VAL A 16 -12.42 -14.06 0.36
C VAL A 16 -12.42 -12.54 0.30
N LEU A 17 -11.61 -12.02 -0.59
CA LEU A 17 -11.44 -10.59 -0.80
C LEU A 17 -12.66 -10.02 -1.50
N LEU A 18 -13.27 -9.00 -0.92
CA LEU A 18 -14.36 -8.24 -1.54
C LEU A 18 -13.84 -6.94 -2.13
N SER A 19 -12.91 -6.28 -1.46
CA SER A 19 -12.36 -5.01 -1.87
C SER A 19 -11.06 -4.78 -1.10
N GLY A 20 -10.34 -3.75 -1.50
CA GLY A 20 -9.13 -3.37 -0.79
C GLY A 20 -8.62 -2.03 -1.27
N GLY A 21 -7.50 -1.63 -0.71
CA GLY A 21 -6.84 -0.39 -1.07
C GLY A 21 -5.60 -0.20 -0.23
N ALA A 22 -5.05 1.00 -0.32
CA ALA A 22 -3.88 1.34 0.46
C ALA A 22 -3.74 2.84 0.63
N GLU A 23 -3.09 3.23 1.70
CA GLU A 23 -2.67 4.60 1.94
C GLU A 23 -1.15 4.65 1.90
N VAL A 24 -0.62 5.64 1.21
CA VAL A 24 0.81 5.93 1.22
C VAL A 24 1.00 7.33 1.81
N SER A 25 1.95 7.47 2.72
CA SER A 25 2.18 8.74 3.39
C SER A 25 3.65 8.91 3.75
N ALA A 26 4.01 10.16 4.08
CA ALA A 26 5.33 10.50 4.59
C ALA A 26 5.18 11.71 5.51
N PRO A 27 6.16 11.97 6.41
CA PRO A 27 6.04 13.06 7.37
C PRO A 27 5.92 14.44 6.71
N GLY A 28 5.01 15.26 7.23
CA GLY A 28 4.90 16.67 6.86
C GLY A 28 4.81 16.91 5.36
N LEU A 29 5.61 17.84 4.86
CA LEU A 29 5.61 18.17 3.42
C LEU A 29 6.18 17.06 2.55
N ALA A 30 6.90 16.11 3.14
CA ALA A 30 7.43 14.97 2.39
C ALA A 30 6.32 14.09 1.83
N ASP A 31 5.09 14.22 2.34
CA ASP A 31 3.94 13.49 1.84
C ASP A 31 3.69 13.78 0.35
N ARG A 32 4.13 14.93 -0.15
CA ARG A 32 4.02 15.29 -1.56
C ARG A 32 5.03 14.56 -2.44
N ASN A 33 5.99 13.89 -1.83
CA ASN A 33 7.10 13.24 -2.53
C ASN A 33 6.89 11.74 -2.69
N VAL A 34 5.73 11.25 -2.28
CA VAL A 34 5.37 9.82 -2.37
C VAL A 34 4.00 9.69 -3.04
N LEU A 35 3.79 8.56 -3.72
CA LEU A 35 2.50 8.28 -4.32
C LEU A 35 2.22 6.78 -4.32
N LEU A 36 0.93 6.45 -4.42
CA LEU A 36 0.48 5.08 -4.63
C LEU A 36 0.57 4.80 -6.13
N ARG A 37 1.40 3.85 -6.51
CA ARG A 37 1.63 3.50 -7.90
C ARG A 37 0.58 2.53 -8.42
N SER A 38 0.26 1.52 -7.61
CA SER A 38 -0.75 0.53 -7.97
C SER A 38 -1.36 -0.08 -6.72
N SER A 39 -2.57 -0.59 -6.87
CA SER A 39 -3.31 -1.22 -5.78
C SER A 39 -4.30 -2.18 -6.43
N PHE A 40 -4.11 -3.48 -6.25
CA PHE A 40 -4.93 -4.47 -6.92
C PHE A 40 -4.85 -5.83 -6.22
N PRO A 41 -5.85 -6.70 -6.43
CA PRO A 41 -5.80 -8.06 -5.87
C PRO A 41 -4.85 -8.92 -6.70
N ILE A 42 -4.00 -9.70 -6.02
CA ILE A 42 -3.11 -10.65 -6.69
C ILE A 42 -3.60 -12.09 -6.55
N SER A 43 -4.62 -12.31 -5.73
CA SER A 43 -5.27 -13.60 -5.57
C SER A 43 -6.67 -13.38 -5.01
N ALA A 44 -7.41 -14.45 -4.78
CA ALA A 44 -8.75 -14.38 -4.20
C ALA A 44 -8.74 -13.89 -2.75
N THR A 45 -7.58 -13.84 -2.10
CA THR A 45 -7.47 -13.52 -0.69
C THR A 45 -6.44 -12.44 -0.37
N THR A 46 -5.63 -11.99 -1.34
CA THR A 46 -4.52 -11.08 -1.06
C THR A 46 -4.58 -9.83 -1.94
N TRP A 47 -4.43 -8.68 -1.31
CA TRP A 47 -4.35 -7.37 -1.96
C TRP A 47 -2.93 -6.86 -1.89
N GLN A 48 -2.41 -6.37 -3.00
CA GLN A 48 -1.07 -5.81 -3.09
C GLN A 48 -1.16 -4.32 -3.43
N ALA A 49 -0.34 -3.53 -2.77
CA ALA A 49 -0.21 -2.12 -3.09
C ALA A 49 1.27 -1.80 -3.28
N VAL A 50 1.56 -0.91 -4.22
CA VAL A 50 2.92 -0.47 -4.52
C VAL A 50 2.98 1.05 -4.39
N GLY A 51 3.84 1.53 -3.51
CA GLY A 51 4.11 2.94 -3.34
C GLY A 51 5.47 3.31 -3.92
N MET A 52 5.62 4.57 -4.31
CA MET A 52 6.86 5.03 -4.93
C MET A 52 7.23 6.42 -4.43
N VAL A 53 8.52 6.62 -4.22
CA VAL A 53 9.09 7.93 -3.91
C VAL A 53 9.37 8.63 -5.23
N ILE A 54 8.69 9.76 -5.46
CA ILE A 54 8.80 10.51 -6.73
C ILE A 54 9.73 11.70 -6.65
N LYS A 55 10.06 12.16 -5.43
CA LYS A 55 11.05 13.21 -5.19
C LYS A 55 11.85 12.83 -3.95
N PRO A 56 13.11 13.31 -3.83
CA PRO A 56 13.94 12.94 -2.69
C PRO A 56 13.28 13.27 -1.36
N LEU A 57 13.37 12.32 -0.41
CA LEU A 57 12.95 12.53 0.97
C LEU A 57 14.14 13.04 1.78
N ALA A 58 13.85 13.88 2.79
CA ALA A 58 14.86 14.34 3.70
C ALA A 58 15.40 13.17 4.53
N GLN A 59 16.62 13.31 5.02
CA GLN A 59 17.23 12.31 5.88
C GLN A 59 16.33 12.07 7.09
N GLY A 60 16.02 10.80 7.37
CA GLY A 60 15.14 10.44 8.46
C GLY A 60 13.66 10.34 8.09
N ASP A 61 13.27 10.90 6.95
CA ASP A 61 11.89 10.76 6.47
C ASP A 61 11.70 9.40 5.80
N LYS A 62 10.57 8.76 6.07
CA LYS A 62 10.27 7.45 5.51
C LYS A 62 8.86 7.44 4.94
N MET A 63 8.69 6.76 3.81
CA MET A 63 7.39 6.49 3.24
C MET A 63 6.73 5.36 4.02
N THR A 64 5.46 5.56 4.39
CA THR A 64 4.68 4.55 5.10
C THR A 64 3.59 4.04 4.18
N MET A 65 3.41 2.72 4.14
CA MET A 65 2.36 2.05 3.37
C MET A 65 1.41 1.37 4.33
N ARG A 66 0.11 1.58 4.12
CA ARG A 66 -0.94 0.97 4.95
C ARG A 66 -1.98 0.31 4.04
N PRO A 67 -1.74 -0.95 3.64
CA PRO A 67 -2.72 -1.68 2.84
C PRO A 67 -3.88 -2.13 3.72
N PHE A 68 -5.08 -2.22 3.13
CA PHE A 68 -6.25 -2.73 3.84
C PHE A 68 -7.09 -3.57 2.91
N VAL A 69 -7.87 -4.47 3.48
CA VAL A 69 -8.79 -5.33 2.74
C VAL A 69 -10.14 -5.37 3.43
N MET A 70 -11.17 -5.57 2.63
CA MET A 70 -12.51 -5.89 3.10
C MET A 70 -12.79 -7.33 2.68
N CYS A 71 -13.08 -8.17 3.66
CA CYS A 71 -13.21 -9.61 3.46
C CYS A 71 -14.62 -10.06 3.80
N GLY A 72 -15.06 -11.15 3.16
CA GLY A 72 -16.35 -11.75 3.43
C GLY A 72 -16.28 -13.26 3.34
N THR A 73 -17.30 -13.91 3.88
CA THR A 73 -17.40 -15.37 3.81
C THR A 73 -17.81 -15.78 2.40
N ALA A 74 -17.10 -16.78 1.89
CA ALA A 74 -17.41 -17.33 0.57
C ALA A 74 -18.71 -18.15 0.61
#